data_0297392a62d6461e228530b0f6f45344
#
_entry.id   0297392a62d6461e228530b0f6f45344
#
_cell.length_a   1.000
_cell.length_b   1.000
_cell.length_c   1.000
_cell.angle_alpha   90.00
_cell.angle_beta   90.00
_cell.angle_gamma   90.00
#
_symmetry.space_group_name_H-M   'P 1'
#
loop_
_entity.id
_entity.type
_entity.pdbx_description
1 polymer ?
#
loop_
_entity_poly.entity_id
_entity_poly.type
_entity_poly.pdbx_seq_one_letter_code
_entity_poly.pdbx_strand_id
1 'polypeptide(L)'
;KTSFANRLGIQLRVLGIKPHVISMDDYFINREDTPVDENGKRDYENINCIDIAQFNKDINALIAGETVELPSYNFITGTREYKGNFVRLAENEIMIIEGIHGLNDKLTPGISPENKFKIFISAMTQLNVDNHKFISTSDSRLLRRMVRDNLSRGNDAAATISAWPYVARGEERNIFPFQENA
;
A
#
# COMPACT_ATOMS: atom_id res chain seq x y z
N LYS A 1 7.39 -1.25 0.99
CA LYS A 1 6.25 -2.07 1.40
C LYS A 1 6.13 -3.25 0.44
N THR A 2 5.77 -3.06 -0.82
CA THR A 2 5.62 -4.12 -1.83
C THR A 2 6.84 -5.04 -1.93
N SER A 3 8.06 -4.48 -2.01
CA SER A 3 9.29 -5.28 -2.03
C SER A 3 9.49 -6.13 -0.78
N PHE A 4 9.08 -5.62 0.39
CA PHE A 4 9.13 -6.38 1.64
C PHE A 4 8.08 -7.49 1.63
N ALA A 5 6.84 -7.19 1.25
CA ALA A 5 5.75 -8.17 1.17
C ALA A 5 6.11 -9.36 0.25
N ASN A 6 6.69 -9.06 -0.92
CA ASN A 6 7.16 -10.09 -1.85
C ASN A 6 8.30 -10.93 -1.26
N ARG A 7 9.27 -10.31 -0.57
CA ARG A 7 10.37 -11.06 0.08
C ARG A 7 9.87 -11.90 1.24
N LEU A 8 8.98 -11.36 2.08
CA LEU A 8 8.32 -12.12 3.14
C LEU A 8 7.57 -13.32 2.56
N GLY A 9 6.84 -13.10 1.45
CA GLY A 9 6.15 -14.18 0.75
C GLY A 9 7.07 -15.29 0.28
N ILE A 10 8.28 -14.96 -0.21
CA ILE A 10 9.28 -15.97 -0.58
C ILE A 10 9.74 -16.75 0.66
N GLN A 11 10.05 -16.09 1.76
CA GLN A 11 10.51 -16.76 2.99
C GLN A 11 9.43 -17.68 3.57
N LEU A 12 8.19 -17.26 3.57
CA LEU A 12 7.08 -18.07 4.04
C LEU A 12 6.87 -19.35 3.20
N ARG A 13 7.07 -19.26 1.87
CA ARG A 13 7.03 -20.43 0.99
C ARG A 13 8.12 -21.44 1.32
N VAL A 14 9.32 -20.97 1.70
CA VAL A 14 10.41 -21.86 2.16
C VAL A 14 9.99 -22.61 3.43
N LEU A 15 9.16 -22.00 4.28
CA LEU A 15 8.61 -22.64 5.48
C LEU A 15 7.35 -23.48 5.22
N GLY A 16 6.96 -23.67 3.96
CA GLY A 16 5.78 -24.46 3.58
C GLY A 16 4.45 -23.71 3.66
N ILE A 17 4.48 -22.40 3.96
CA ILE A 17 3.28 -21.55 4.00
C ILE A 17 3.10 -20.91 2.63
N LYS A 18 1.89 -20.95 2.08
CA LYS A 18 1.59 -20.30 0.79
C LYS A 18 0.96 -18.92 1.02
N PRO A 19 1.68 -17.83 0.74
CA PRO A 19 1.15 -16.48 0.88
C PRO A 19 0.51 -15.97 -0.41
N HIS A 20 -0.57 -15.21 -0.26
CA HIS A 20 -1.18 -14.37 -1.28
C HIS A 20 -0.89 -12.90 -0.96
N VAL A 21 -0.12 -12.24 -1.82
CA VAL A 21 0.19 -10.81 -1.65
C VAL A 21 -0.91 -10.00 -2.31
N ILE A 22 -1.56 -9.15 -1.52
CA ILE A 22 -2.67 -8.28 -1.95
C ILE A 22 -2.26 -6.83 -1.70
N SER A 23 -2.23 -6.03 -2.76
CA SER A 23 -1.96 -4.60 -2.67
C SER A 23 -3.24 -3.82 -2.40
N MET A 24 -3.22 -2.95 -1.41
CA MET A 24 -4.32 -2.00 -1.17
C MET A 24 -4.44 -0.98 -2.30
N ASP A 25 -3.33 -0.70 -3.00
CA ASP A 25 -3.33 0.24 -4.12
C ASP A 25 -4.23 -0.25 -5.28
N ASP A 26 -4.51 -1.55 -5.35
CA ASP A 26 -5.43 -2.13 -6.34
C ASP A 26 -6.91 -1.83 -6.03
N TYR A 27 -7.21 -1.38 -4.82
CA TYR A 27 -8.55 -1.00 -4.38
C TYR A 27 -8.81 0.50 -4.43
N PHE A 28 -7.95 1.29 -5.06
CA PHE A 28 -8.25 2.70 -5.28
C PHE A 28 -9.56 2.89 -6.05
N ILE A 29 -10.33 3.90 -5.66
CA ILE A 29 -11.45 4.42 -6.45
C ILE A 29 -10.92 5.08 -7.73
N ASN A 30 -11.78 5.33 -8.70
CA ASN A 30 -11.35 6.00 -9.93
C ASN A 30 -10.77 7.38 -9.61
N ARG A 31 -9.79 7.81 -10.40
CA ARG A 31 -9.06 9.07 -10.17
C ARG A 31 -9.98 10.29 -10.12
N GLU A 32 -11.06 10.27 -10.88
CA GLU A 32 -12.04 11.37 -10.90
C GLU A 32 -12.80 11.52 -9.59
N ASP A 33 -12.99 10.41 -8.85
CA ASP A 33 -13.72 10.35 -7.58
C ASP A 33 -12.80 10.63 -6.37
N THR A 34 -11.49 10.84 -6.60
CA THR A 34 -10.52 11.10 -5.52
C THR A 34 -10.92 12.30 -4.69
N PRO A 35 -10.98 12.21 -3.35
CA PRO A 35 -11.26 13.33 -2.46
C PRO A 35 -10.35 14.53 -2.71
N VAL A 36 -10.89 15.73 -2.58
CA VAL A 36 -10.12 16.97 -2.68
C VAL A 36 -9.79 17.50 -1.29
N ASP A 37 -8.61 18.10 -1.16
CA ASP A 37 -8.20 18.81 0.06
C ASP A 37 -8.87 20.19 0.17
N GLU A 38 -8.56 20.91 1.24
CA GLU A 38 -9.07 22.27 1.51
C GLU A 38 -8.70 23.29 0.42
N ASN A 39 -7.69 22.99 -0.41
CA ASN A 39 -7.22 23.82 -1.51
C ASN A 39 -7.79 23.38 -2.87
N GLY A 40 -8.73 22.42 -2.88
CA GLY A 40 -9.32 21.88 -4.11
C GLY A 40 -8.40 20.95 -4.89
N LYS A 41 -7.29 20.48 -4.29
CA LYS A 41 -6.39 19.50 -4.90
C LYS A 41 -6.74 18.08 -4.45
N ARG A 42 -6.61 17.13 -5.37
CA ARG A 42 -6.84 15.70 -5.07
C ARG A 42 -5.85 15.19 -4.04
N ASP A 43 -6.35 14.62 -2.96
CA ASP A 43 -5.58 14.04 -1.86
C ASP A 43 -5.48 12.51 -2.00
N TYR A 44 -4.50 12.05 -2.77
CA TYR A 44 -4.26 10.63 -3.03
C TYR A 44 -3.74 9.84 -1.82
N GLU A 45 -3.36 10.52 -0.74
CA GLU A 45 -2.91 9.87 0.49
C GLU A 45 -4.06 9.68 1.50
N ASN A 46 -5.27 10.11 1.15
CA ASN A 46 -6.46 9.96 1.98
C ASN A 46 -6.92 8.50 1.99
N ILE A 47 -7.32 7.98 3.14
CA ILE A 47 -7.84 6.61 3.26
C ILE A 47 -9.12 6.39 2.43
N ASN A 48 -9.90 7.45 2.22
CA ASN A 48 -11.12 7.39 1.40
C ASN A 48 -10.83 7.26 -0.11
N CYS A 49 -9.56 7.29 -0.52
CA CYS A 49 -9.18 6.90 -1.88
C CYS A 49 -9.25 5.38 -2.10
N ILE A 50 -9.35 4.61 -1.01
CA ILE A 50 -9.53 3.16 -1.07
C ILE A 50 -11.02 2.86 -0.93
N ASP A 51 -11.54 1.98 -1.78
CA ASP A 51 -12.86 1.38 -1.63
C ASP A 51 -12.84 0.37 -0.47
N ILE A 52 -12.97 0.91 0.75
CA ILE A 52 -12.91 0.15 1.99
C ILE A 52 -14.02 -0.91 2.04
N ALA A 53 -15.19 -0.61 1.46
CA ALA A 53 -16.31 -1.53 1.46
C ALA A 53 -16.01 -2.76 0.60
N GLN A 54 -15.54 -2.55 -0.63
CA GLN A 54 -15.16 -3.64 -1.53
C GLN A 54 -13.96 -4.42 -0.99
N PHE A 55 -12.95 -3.70 -0.44
CA PHE A 55 -11.80 -4.35 0.18
C PHE A 55 -12.21 -5.30 1.31
N ASN A 56 -13.04 -4.84 2.26
CA ASN A 56 -13.48 -5.69 3.37
C ASN A 56 -14.36 -6.85 2.89
N LYS A 57 -15.21 -6.64 1.89
CA LYS A 57 -16.03 -7.69 1.28
C LYS A 57 -15.14 -8.81 0.72
N ASP A 58 -14.14 -8.45 -0.07
CA ASP A 58 -13.25 -9.42 -0.71
C ASP A 58 -12.38 -10.16 0.31
N ILE A 59 -11.83 -9.45 1.30
CA ILE A 59 -11.00 -10.07 2.35
C ILE A 59 -11.83 -11.03 3.21
N ASN A 60 -13.06 -10.67 3.59
CA ASN A 60 -13.93 -11.56 4.35
C ASN A 60 -14.35 -12.80 3.54
N ALA A 61 -14.64 -12.64 2.24
CA ALA A 61 -14.94 -13.77 1.36
C ALA A 61 -13.72 -14.73 1.23
N LEU A 62 -12.50 -14.18 1.11
CA LEU A 62 -11.28 -14.99 1.11
C LEU A 62 -11.08 -15.74 2.44
N ILE A 63 -11.31 -15.08 3.58
CA ILE A 63 -11.25 -15.73 4.92
C ILE A 63 -12.29 -16.85 5.02
N ALA A 64 -13.46 -16.67 4.42
CA ALA A 64 -14.50 -17.70 4.34
C ALA A 64 -14.17 -18.85 3.35
N GLY A 65 -13.04 -18.78 2.63
CA GLY A 65 -12.61 -19.78 1.66
C GLY A 65 -13.34 -19.67 0.31
N GLU A 66 -13.98 -18.53 0.04
CA GLU A 66 -14.63 -18.26 -1.23
C GLU A 66 -13.58 -17.87 -2.30
N THR A 67 -13.97 -18.00 -3.56
CA THR A 67 -13.15 -17.54 -4.69
C THR A 67 -13.52 -16.09 -5.00
N VAL A 68 -12.53 -15.21 -5.01
CA VAL A 68 -12.69 -13.76 -5.26
C VAL A 68 -11.86 -13.36 -6.47
N GLU A 69 -12.42 -12.57 -7.36
CA GLU A 69 -11.68 -11.87 -8.38
C GLU A 69 -11.11 -10.58 -7.80
N LEU A 70 -9.78 -10.53 -7.61
CA LEU A 70 -9.10 -9.35 -7.10
C LEU A 70 -9.00 -8.28 -8.19
N PRO A 71 -9.26 -7.00 -7.85
CA PRO A 71 -9.08 -5.90 -8.77
C PRO A 71 -7.59 -5.63 -9.06
N SER A 72 -7.34 -4.80 -10.06
CA SER A 72 -6.05 -4.20 -10.36
C SER A 72 -6.25 -2.73 -10.70
N TYR A 73 -5.41 -1.86 -10.16
CA TYR A 73 -5.50 -0.44 -10.45
C TYR A 73 -4.52 -0.02 -11.53
N ASN A 74 -5.04 0.57 -12.58
CA ASN A 74 -4.24 1.12 -13.67
C ASN A 74 -3.85 2.58 -13.36
N PHE A 75 -2.61 2.80 -12.94
CA PHE A 75 -2.11 4.14 -12.58
C PHE A 75 -2.01 5.11 -13.76
N ILE A 76 -1.96 4.61 -14.99
CA ILE A 76 -1.92 5.45 -16.20
C ILE A 76 -3.30 6.02 -16.48
N THR A 77 -4.31 5.16 -16.60
CA THR A 77 -5.70 5.56 -16.85
C THR A 77 -6.38 6.13 -15.60
N GLY A 78 -5.95 5.70 -14.42
CA GLY A 78 -6.55 6.09 -13.14
C GLY A 78 -7.86 5.36 -12.85
N THR A 79 -8.00 4.13 -13.31
CA THR A 79 -9.21 3.31 -13.18
C THR A 79 -8.91 1.95 -12.58
N ARG A 80 -9.88 1.42 -11.85
CA ARG A 80 -9.86 0.05 -11.35
C ARG A 80 -10.38 -0.90 -12.42
N GLU A 81 -9.69 -2.01 -12.62
CA GLU A 81 -9.97 -3.00 -13.66
C GLU A 81 -10.00 -4.40 -13.04
N TYR A 82 -10.80 -5.30 -13.63
CA TYR A 82 -10.82 -6.72 -13.30
C TYR A 82 -10.24 -7.49 -14.49
N LYS A 83 -9.21 -8.32 -14.24
CA LYS A 83 -8.40 -8.98 -15.28
C LYS A 83 -8.42 -10.51 -15.16
N GLY A 84 -9.40 -11.07 -14.46
CA GLY A 84 -9.48 -12.52 -14.25
C GLY A 84 -8.50 -13.03 -13.19
N ASN A 85 -8.04 -12.19 -12.26
CA ASN A 85 -7.17 -12.59 -11.15
C ASN A 85 -8.00 -13.20 -10.02
N PHE A 86 -8.33 -14.49 -10.14
CA PHE A 86 -9.10 -15.20 -9.13
C PHE A 86 -8.18 -15.79 -8.06
N VAL A 87 -8.52 -15.53 -6.80
CA VAL A 87 -7.82 -16.05 -5.63
C VAL A 87 -8.82 -16.75 -4.74
N ARG A 88 -8.39 -17.85 -4.14
CA ARG A 88 -9.08 -18.57 -3.06
C ARG A 88 -8.06 -18.89 -1.98
N LEU A 89 -8.40 -18.63 -0.73
CA LEU A 89 -7.56 -18.94 0.40
C LEU A 89 -7.88 -20.36 0.91
N ALA A 90 -6.88 -21.23 0.96
CA ALA A 90 -6.99 -22.53 1.59
C ALA A 90 -6.60 -22.45 3.07
N GLU A 91 -6.88 -23.51 3.84
CA GLU A 91 -6.73 -23.55 5.30
C GLU A 91 -5.30 -23.23 5.79
N ASN A 92 -4.27 -23.60 5.02
CA ASN A 92 -2.86 -23.34 5.35
C ASN A 92 -2.23 -22.20 4.54
N GLU A 93 -3.05 -21.31 4.00
CA GLU A 93 -2.60 -20.17 3.23
C GLU A 93 -2.84 -18.87 4.00
N ILE A 94 -2.03 -17.87 3.74
CA ILE A 94 -2.15 -16.57 4.40
C ILE A 94 -2.23 -15.44 3.37
N MET A 95 -2.82 -14.33 3.78
CA MET A 95 -2.79 -13.09 3.01
C MET A 95 -1.71 -12.15 3.57
N ILE A 96 -0.92 -11.56 2.69
CA ILE A 96 -0.01 -10.46 3.01
C ILE A 96 -0.59 -9.20 2.37
N ILE A 97 -1.25 -8.39 3.18
CA ILE A 97 -1.84 -7.13 2.73
C ILE A 97 -0.79 -6.03 2.87
N GLU A 98 -0.52 -5.29 1.80
CA GLU A 98 0.45 -4.20 1.81
C GLU A 98 -0.15 -2.89 1.32
N GLY A 99 0.26 -1.78 1.93
CA GLY A 99 -0.13 -0.44 1.56
C GLY A 99 0.13 0.57 2.66
N ILE A 100 -0.13 1.84 2.37
CA ILE A 100 0.15 2.92 3.33
C ILE A 100 -0.80 2.92 4.53
N HIS A 101 -2.02 2.41 4.37
CA HIS A 101 -3.04 2.39 5.40
C HIS A 101 -3.12 1.05 6.17
N GLY A 102 -2.17 0.11 5.95
CA GLY A 102 -2.22 -1.24 6.52
C GLY A 102 -2.27 -1.32 8.04
N LEU A 103 -1.76 -0.31 8.74
CA LEU A 103 -1.79 -0.24 10.20
C LEU A 103 -3.05 0.46 10.75
N ASN A 104 -3.81 1.14 9.88
CA ASN A 104 -5.00 1.87 10.29
C ASN A 104 -6.20 0.93 10.40
N ASP A 105 -6.77 0.80 11.59
CA ASP A 105 -7.91 -0.09 11.85
C ASP A 105 -9.19 0.30 11.09
N LYS A 106 -9.28 1.54 10.63
CA LYS A 106 -10.38 1.99 9.76
C LYS A 106 -10.40 1.26 8.41
N LEU A 107 -9.27 0.68 7.97
CA LEU A 107 -9.21 -0.10 6.75
C LEU A 107 -9.92 -1.45 6.88
N THR A 108 -9.84 -2.08 8.05
CA THR A 108 -10.31 -3.45 8.27
C THR A 108 -11.26 -3.55 9.48
N PRO A 109 -12.36 -2.75 9.50
CA PRO A 109 -13.27 -2.73 10.65
C PRO A 109 -14.02 -4.04 10.84
N GLY A 110 -14.21 -4.81 9.78
CA GLY A 110 -14.94 -6.09 9.82
C GLY A 110 -14.07 -7.33 10.01
N ILE A 111 -12.74 -7.16 10.22
CA ILE A 111 -11.82 -8.29 10.40
C ILE A 111 -11.38 -8.35 11.85
N SER A 112 -11.55 -9.53 12.49
CA SER A 112 -11.15 -9.75 13.89
C SER A 112 -9.65 -9.45 14.09
N PRO A 113 -9.26 -8.77 15.19
CA PRO A 113 -7.86 -8.55 15.55
C PRO A 113 -7.03 -9.85 15.64
N GLU A 114 -7.65 -10.95 16.04
CA GLU A 114 -7.02 -12.26 16.17
C GLU A 114 -6.53 -12.81 14.82
N ASN A 115 -7.15 -12.37 13.73
CA ASN A 115 -6.80 -12.78 12.37
C ASN A 115 -5.80 -11.81 11.70
N LYS A 116 -5.26 -10.85 12.47
CA LYS A 116 -4.36 -9.81 11.94
C LYS A 116 -3.04 -9.79 12.69
N PHE A 117 -1.94 -9.81 11.94
CA PHE A 117 -0.62 -9.51 12.45
C PHE A 117 -0.08 -8.27 11.73
N LYS A 118 0.12 -7.18 12.45
CA LYS A 118 0.55 -5.90 11.88
C LYS A 118 2.05 -5.77 11.88
N ILE A 119 2.63 -5.32 10.77
CA ILE A 119 4.06 -5.11 10.61
C ILE A 119 4.31 -3.69 10.11
N PHE A 120 5.02 -2.88 10.89
CA PHE A 120 5.50 -1.59 10.44
C PHE A 120 6.82 -1.75 9.70
N ILE A 121 6.91 -1.19 8.49
CA ILE A 121 8.13 -1.21 7.68
C ILE A 121 8.55 0.20 7.32
N SER A 122 9.73 0.58 7.80
CA SER A 122 10.43 1.79 7.40
C SER A 122 11.75 1.43 6.70
N ALA A 123 12.03 2.10 5.59
CA ALA A 123 13.32 1.99 4.92
C ALA A 123 14.33 2.92 5.64
N MET A 124 14.98 2.41 6.66
CA MET A 124 16.13 3.11 7.27
C MET A 124 17.37 2.83 6.42
N THR A 125 17.70 3.76 5.55
CA THR A 125 18.94 3.67 4.76
C THR A 125 20.02 4.49 5.46
N GLN A 126 21.06 3.81 5.93
CA GLN A 126 22.28 4.44 6.41
C GLN A 126 23.25 4.67 5.24
N LEU A 127 22.84 5.54 4.32
CA LEU A 127 23.70 5.94 3.21
C LEU A 127 24.38 7.27 3.58
N ASN A 128 25.68 7.26 3.54
CA ASN A 128 26.50 8.47 3.71
C ASN A 128 26.98 8.96 2.35
N VAL A 129 26.97 10.27 2.15
CA VAL A 129 27.59 10.92 1.01
C VAL A 129 29.11 11.01 1.26
N ASP A 130 29.47 11.30 2.50
CA ASP A 130 30.85 11.33 3.01
C ASP A 130 30.86 11.02 4.53
N ASN A 131 32.00 11.13 5.18
CA ASN A 131 32.16 10.86 6.61
C ASN A 131 31.36 11.79 7.54
N HIS A 132 30.76 12.86 7.01
CA HIS A 132 30.08 13.91 7.78
C HIS A 132 28.63 14.13 7.35
N LYS A 133 28.24 13.63 6.18
CA LYS A 133 26.92 13.84 5.59
C LYS A 133 26.22 12.52 5.28
N PHE A 134 25.11 12.27 5.95
CA PHE A 134 24.21 11.17 5.63
C PHE A 134 23.08 11.64 4.71
N ILE A 135 22.58 10.72 3.91
CA ILE A 135 21.33 10.94 3.15
C ILE A 135 20.17 10.65 4.09
N SER A 136 19.30 11.64 4.30
CA SER A 136 18.13 11.46 5.15
C SER A 136 17.21 10.36 4.59
N THR A 137 16.49 9.67 5.47
CA THR A 137 15.49 8.68 5.06
C THR A 137 14.44 9.30 4.12
N SER A 138 14.07 10.56 4.37
CA SER A 138 13.14 11.31 3.53
C SER A 138 13.67 11.51 2.12
N ASP A 139 14.93 11.94 1.98
CA ASP A 139 15.56 12.16 0.66
C ASP A 139 15.72 10.85 -0.11
N SER A 140 16.15 9.79 0.58
CA SER A 140 16.25 8.46 -0.02
C SER A 140 14.88 7.96 -0.52
N ARG A 141 13.82 8.22 0.23
CA ARG A 141 12.45 7.86 -0.17
C ARG A 141 11.95 8.70 -1.34
N LEU A 142 12.25 10.00 -1.36
CA LEU A 142 11.96 10.89 -2.49
C LEU A 142 12.62 10.38 -3.78
N LEU A 143 13.93 10.10 -3.74
CA LEU A 143 14.67 9.55 -4.87
C LEU A 143 14.07 8.24 -5.38
N ARG A 144 13.75 7.30 -4.48
CA ARG A 144 13.11 6.04 -4.84
C ARG A 144 11.72 6.24 -5.45
N ARG A 145 10.96 7.22 -4.95
CA ARG A 145 9.66 7.57 -5.50
C ARG A 145 9.79 8.15 -6.90
N MET A 146 10.73 9.07 -7.14
CA MET A 146 10.99 9.66 -8.45
C MET A 146 11.27 8.58 -9.50
N VAL A 147 12.18 7.64 -9.18
CA VAL A 147 12.52 6.53 -10.08
C VAL A 147 11.28 5.66 -10.35
N ARG A 148 10.55 5.25 -9.32
CA ARG A 148 9.36 4.41 -9.48
C ARG A 148 8.27 5.13 -10.29
N ASP A 149 7.97 6.37 -9.94
CA ASP A 149 6.86 7.12 -10.55
C ASP A 149 7.16 7.41 -12.04
N ASN A 150 8.43 7.61 -12.41
CA ASN A 150 8.84 7.72 -13.78
C ASN A 150 8.69 6.40 -14.56
N LEU A 151 9.10 5.27 -13.95
CA LEU A 151 9.09 3.96 -14.62
C LEU A 151 7.69 3.35 -14.76
N SER A 152 6.80 3.62 -13.81
CA SER A 152 5.53 2.85 -13.70
C SER A 152 4.26 3.67 -13.57
N ARG A 153 4.36 4.98 -13.34
CA ARG A 153 3.20 5.85 -13.10
C ARG A 153 3.09 7.02 -14.08
N GLY A 154 4.05 7.16 -14.98
CA GLY A 154 4.06 8.21 -16.01
C GLY A 154 4.31 9.63 -15.47
N ASN A 155 4.82 9.78 -14.23
CA ASN A 155 5.16 11.07 -13.65
C ASN A 155 6.66 11.35 -13.81
N ASP A 156 7.00 12.57 -14.19
CA ASP A 156 8.38 13.02 -14.20
C ASP A 156 8.88 13.41 -12.79
N ALA A 157 10.16 13.73 -12.70
CA ALA A 157 10.80 14.11 -11.44
C ALA A 157 10.20 15.41 -10.86
N ALA A 158 9.86 16.38 -11.69
CA ALA A 158 9.31 17.67 -11.25
C ALA A 158 7.93 17.48 -10.66
N ALA A 159 7.07 16.68 -11.28
CA ALA A 159 5.76 16.32 -10.76
C ALA A 159 5.86 15.60 -9.40
N THR A 160 6.81 14.66 -9.28
CA THR A 160 7.03 13.92 -8.03
C THR A 160 7.52 14.83 -6.90
N ILE A 161 8.46 15.76 -7.18
CA ILE A 161 8.95 16.73 -6.20
C ILE A 161 7.81 17.67 -5.77
N SER A 162 7.00 18.17 -6.71
CA SER A 162 5.86 19.04 -6.41
C SER A 162 4.80 18.35 -5.55
N ALA A 163 4.62 17.03 -5.71
CA ALA A 163 3.71 16.23 -4.90
C ALA A 163 4.28 15.84 -3.53
N TRP A 164 5.60 15.94 -3.31
CA TRP A 164 6.25 15.44 -2.10
C TRP A 164 5.72 16.02 -0.79
N PRO A 165 5.42 17.33 -0.66
CA PRO A 165 4.83 17.87 0.56
C PRO A 165 3.48 17.24 0.92
N TYR A 166 2.69 16.83 -0.08
CA TYR A 166 1.41 16.13 0.15
C TYR A 166 1.63 14.71 0.68
N VAL A 167 2.65 14.03 0.14
CA VAL A 167 3.05 12.69 0.61
C VAL A 167 3.51 12.75 2.07
N ALA A 168 4.37 13.71 2.42
CA ALA A 168 4.84 13.89 3.80
C ALA A 168 3.67 14.12 4.77
N ARG A 169 2.73 15.01 4.42
CA ARG A 169 1.51 15.22 5.24
C ARG A 169 0.64 13.97 5.32
N GLY A 170 0.54 13.20 4.24
CA GLY A 170 -0.17 11.92 4.24
C GLY A 170 0.45 10.92 5.22
N GLU A 171 1.76 10.88 5.33
CA GLU A 171 2.48 10.04 6.29
C GLU A 171 2.20 10.46 7.73
N GLU A 172 2.27 11.75 8.02
CA GLU A 172 1.97 12.31 9.34
C GLU A 172 0.53 12.01 9.79
N ARG A 173 -0.41 12.02 8.86
CA ARG A 173 -1.84 11.79 9.17
C ARG A 173 -2.23 10.31 9.20
N ASN A 174 -1.65 9.50 8.31
CA ASN A 174 -2.17 8.17 8.00
C ASN A 174 -1.22 7.03 8.33
N ILE A 175 0.05 7.30 8.65
CA ILE A 175 1.03 6.26 8.96
C ILE A 175 1.57 6.40 10.38
N PHE A 176 2.16 7.53 10.71
CA PHE A 176 2.84 7.73 11.99
C PHE A 176 1.95 7.53 13.22
N PRO A 177 0.67 7.97 13.24
CA PRO A 177 -0.20 7.75 14.39
C PRO A 177 -0.51 6.28 14.67
N PHE A 178 -0.28 5.39 13.69
CA PHE A 178 -0.60 3.96 13.79
C PHE A 178 0.64 3.06 13.91
N GLN A 179 1.83 3.62 14.05
CA GLN A 179 3.08 2.84 14.15
C GLN A 179 3.11 1.92 15.36
N GLU A 180 2.57 2.37 16.47
CA GLU A 180 2.52 1.61 17.73
C GLU A 180 1.47 0.47 17.71
N ASN A 181 0.67 0.39 16.65
CA ASN A 181 -0.26 -0.72 16.45
C ASN A 181 0.40 -1.99 15.87
N ALA A 182 1.71 -1.92 15.57
CA ALA A 182 2.48 -3.01 14.96
C ALA A 182 3.33 -3.76 15.97
#